data_cb82791144f00019c2d9de57736314cf
#
_entry.id   cb82791144f00019c2d9de57736314cf
#
_cell.length_a   1.000
_cell.length_b   1.000
_cell.length_c   1.000
_cell.angle_alpha   90.00
_cell.angle_beta   90.00
_cell.angle_gamma   90.00
#
_symmetry.space_group_name_H-M   'P 1'
#
loop_
_entity.id
_entity.type
_entity.pdbx_description
1 polymer ?
#
loop_
_entity_poly.entity_id
_entity_poly.type
_entity_poly.pdbx_seq_one_letter_code
_entity_poly.pdbx_strand_id
1 'polypeptide(L)'
;PLVHILNNSLHPDAMFASETFFSLKPGNLVYYFSYFLMGVLLYSNQQIFSKLSENKTITILGILCVLAYFAQLYAGSLLFSGVEDLRNIQNTQFDPLLILFFAFTKGINTILWCLFFIGLASKFILSDSAILRWFVELSYPIYILHLIPLLIISATLYVYGTGLSQIGNFSLTIIIGFIVCVNLYYIFIKFTPLNWLINGYHKSFLQLKFKR
;
A
#
# COMPACT_ATOMS: atom_id res chain seq x y z
N PRO A 1 3.39 -6.43 -14.13
CA PRO A 1 4.76 -6.12 -14.58
C PRO A 1 4.80 -4.99 -15.61
N LEU A 2 4.06 -5.09 -16.76
CA LEU A 2 4.08 -4.07 -17.83
C LEU A 2 3.76 -2.66 -17.32
N VAL A 3 2.80 -2.50 -16.42
CA VAL A 3 2.42 -1.20 -15.85
C VAL A 3 3.53 -0.63 -14.96
N HIS A 4 4.25 -1.48 -14.21
CA HIS A 4 5.43 -1.05 -13.44
C HIS A 4 6.56 -0.60 -14.35
N ILE A 5 6.76 -1.32 -15.47
CA ILE A 5 7.76 -0.98 -16.47
C ILE A 5 7.46 0.40 -17.06
N LEU A 6 6.21 0.62 -17.51
CA LEU A 6 5.80 1.91 -18.07
C LEU A 6 5.92 3.05 -17.06
N ASN A 7 5.54 2.82 -15.80
CA ASN A 7 5.63 3.84 -14.77
C ASN A 7 7.08 4.20 -14.43
N ASN A 8 7.96 3.20 -14.29
CA ASN A 8 9.36 3.43 -13.94
C ASN A 8 10.22 3.89 -15.12
N SER A 9 9.91 3.48 -16.37
CA SER A 9 10.64 3.96 -17.55
C SER A 9 10.33 5.41 -17.87
N LEU A 10 9.12 5.87 -17.58
CA LEU A 10 8.73 7.27 -17.78
C LEU A 10 9.19 8.18 -16.62
N HIS A 11 9.33 7.64 -15.41
CA HIS A 11 9.74 8.37 -14.22
C HIS A 11 10.45 7.42 -13.23
N PRO A 12 11.77 7.29 -13.29
CA PRO A 12 12.54 6.54 -12.30
C PRO A 12 12.32 7.07 -10.87
N ASP A 13 11.98 8.35 -10.73
CA ASP A 13 11.62 9.01 -9.46
C ASP A 13 10.27 8.53 -8.88
N ALA A 14 9.44 7.81 -9.64
CA ALA A 14 8.18 7.23 -9.13
C ALA A 14 8.41 6.14 -8.06
N MET A 15 9.66 5.78 -7.80
CA MET A 15 10.06 4.98 -6.64
C MET A 15 9.94 5.74 -5.33
N PHE A 16 10.13 7.03 -5.37
CA PHE A 16 10.04 7.94 -4.23
C PHE A 16 8.76 8.75 -4.41
N ALA A 17 8.09 9.05 -3.30
CA ALA A 17 6.85 9.83 -3.32
C ALA A 17 7.02 11.05 -4.22
N SER A 18 6.13 11.22 -5.19
CA SER A 18 6.22 12.30 -6.15
C SER A 18 6.28 13.64 -5.42
N GLU A 19 7.18 14.50 -5.85
CA GLU A 19 7.43 15.83 -5.28
C GLU A 19 6.17 16.74 -5.26
N THR A 20 5.13 16.37 -5.98
CA THR A 20 3.90 17.16 -6.09
C THR A 20 2.69 16.36 -5.65
N PHE A 21 2.21 16.68 -4.46
CA PHE A 21 1.06 16.08 -3.78
C PHE A 21 -0.23 16.06 -4.64
N PHE A 22 -0.34 16.92 -5.64
CA PHE A 22 -1.52 17.10 -6.50
C PHE A 22 -1.29 16.79 -7.98
N SER A 23 -0.11 16.32 -8.40
CA SER A 23 0.08 15.96 -9.80
C SER A 23 -0.42 14.55 -10.08
N LEU A 24 -1.59 14.46 -10.69
CA LEU A 24 -2.10 13.22 -11.28
C LEU A 24 -1.25 12.88 -12.51
N LYS A 25 -0.16 12.14 -12.30
CA LYS A 25 0.61 11.60 -13.44
C LYS A 25 -0.20 10.45 -14.06
N PRO A 26 -0.47 10.46 -15.37
CA PRO A 26 -1.27 9.42 -16.04
C PRO A 26 -0.76 8.00 -15.79
N GLY A 27 0.57 7.83 -15.69
CA GLY A 27 1.20 6.55 -15.38
C GLY A 27 0.79 6.00 -14.00
N ASN A 28 0.69 6.86 -12.98
CA ASN A 28 0.24 6.45 -11.65
C ASN A 28 -1.22 6.01 -11.68
N LEU A 29 -2.06 6.71 -12.44
CA LEU A 29 -3.49 6.37 -12.57
C LEU A 29 -3.65 4.99 -13.22
N VAL A 30 -2.96 4.70 -14.30
CA VAL A 30 -2.95 3.39 -14.96
C VAL A 30 -2.43 2.31 -14.01
N TYR A 31 -1.38 2.62 -13.25
CA TYR A 31 -0.80 1.73 -12.26
C TYR A 31 -1.82 1.32 -11.17
N TYR A 32 -2.42 2.28 -10.47
CA TYR A 32 -3.41 1.99 -9.43
C TYR A 32 -4.68 1.35 -9.99
N PHE A 33 -5.13 1.78 -11.17
CA PHE A 33 -6.29 1.22 -11.82
C PHE A 33 -6.10 -0.26 -12.20
N SER A 34 -4.88 -0.67 -12.61
CA SER A 34 -4.60 -2.08 -12.91
C SER A 34 -4.69 -2.98 -11.68
N TYR A 35 -4.25 -2.52 -10.50
CA TYR A 35 -4.45 -3.25 -9.24
C TYR A 35 -5.91 -3.29 -8.82
N PHE A 36 -6.63 -2.20 -9.02
CA PHE A 36 -8.07 -2.18 -8.77
C PHE A 36 -8.81 -3.21 -9.65
N LEU A 37 -8.52 -3.23 -10.95
CA LEU A 37 -9.10 -4.23 -11.87
C LEU A 37 -8.74 -5.66 -11.46
N MET A 38 -7.50 -5.91 -11.06
CA MET A 38 -7.09 -7.22 -10.56
C MET A 38 -7.90 -7.60 -9.31
N GLY A 39 -8.14 -6.67 -8.40
CA GLY A 39 -9.01 -6.88 -7.23
C GLY A 39 -10.44 -7.22 -7.62
N VAL A 40 -11.03 -6.52 -8.60
CA VAL A 40 -12.38 -6.80 -9.13
C VAL A 40 -12.44 -8.19 -9.76
N LEU A 41 -11.45 -8.57 -10.57
CA LEU A 41 -11.37 -9.89 -11.19
C LEU A 41 -11.27 -11.01 -10.15
N LEU A 42 -10.46 -10.82 -9.12
CA LEU A 42 -10.34 -11.76 -8.00
C LEU A 42 -11.70 -11.89 -7.27
N TYR A 43 -12.33 -10.77 -6.95
CA TYR A 43 -13.62 -10.75 -6.25
C TYR A 43 -14.74 -11.42 -7.06
N SER A 44 -14.75 -11.23 -8.37
CA SER A 44 -15.75 -11.82 -9.27
C SER A 44 -15.61 -13.34 -9.41
N ASN A 45 -14.42 -13.90 -9.09
CA ASN A 45 -14.12 -15.30 -9.29
C ASN A 45 -13.86 -16.03 -7.96
N GLN A 46 -14.93 -16.48 -7.31
CA GLN A 46 -14.86 -17.19 -6.02
C GLN A 46 -14.02 -18.47 -6.06
N GLN A 47 -13.88 -19.11 -7.24
CA GLN A 47 -13.04 -20.30 -7.37
C GLN A 47 -11.56 -20.00 -7.15
N ILE A 48 -11.11 -18.78 -7.52
CA ILE A 48 -9.73 -18.36 -7.28
C ILE A 48 -9.49 -18.22 -5.77
N PHE A 49 -10.45 -17.64 -5.04
CA PHE A 49 -10.33 -17.51 -3.57
C PHE A 49 -10.20 -18.88 -2.88
N SER A 50 -11.02 -19.86 -3.27
CA SER A 50 -10.93 -21.19 -2.69
C SER A 50 -9.58 -21.86 -2.95
N LYS A 51 -9.04 -21.72 -4.16
CA LYS A 51 -7.69 -22.22 -4.50
C LYS A 51 -6.58 -21.50 -3.76
N LEU A 52 -6.68 -20.17 -3.58
CA LEU A 52 -5.69 -19.39 -2.85
C LEU A 52 -5.64 -19.77 -1.37
N SER A 53 -6.75 -20.24 -0.76
CA SER A 53 -6.81 -20.65 0.64
C SER A 53 -6.26 -22.07 0.91
N GLU A 54 -5.93 -22.83 -0.12
CA GLU A 54 -5.35 -24.17 0.01
C GLU A 54 -3.93 -24.09 0.60
N ASN A 55 -3.61 -25.01 1.53
CA ASN A 55 -2.28 -25.07 2.18
C ASN A 55 -1.14 -25.13 1.17
N LYS A 56 -1.30 -25.96 0.14
CA LYS A 56 -0.30 -26.13 -0.92
C LYS A 56 -0.03 -24.80 -1.66
N THR A 57 -1.10 -24.11 -2.04
CA THR A 57 -1.02 -22.83 -2.75
C THR A 57 -0.36 -21.74 -1.88
N ILE A 58 -0.76 -21.63 -0.61
CA ILE A 58 -0.18 -20.69 0.35
C ILE A 58 1.32 -20.96 0.54
N THR A 59 1.72 -22.22 0.70
CA THR A 59 3.14 -22.58 0.85
C THR A 59 3.95 -22.23 -0.40
N ILE A 60 3.45 -22.56 -1.59
CA ILE A 60 4.11 -22.21 -2.85
C ILE A 60 4.22 -20.70 -3.01
N LEU A 61 3.13 -19.96 -2.76
CA LEU A 61 3.14 -18.50 -2.82
C LEU A 61 4.14 -17.89 -1.82
N GLY A 62 4.20 -18.42 -0.59
CA GLY A 62 5.17 -17.98 0.42
C GLY A 62 6.62 -18.15 -0.04
N ILE A 63 6.96 -19.31 -0.61
CA ILE A 63 8.29 -19.55 -1.17
C ILE A 63 8.58 -18.58 -2.33
N LEU A 64 7.61 -18.41 -3.25
CA LEU A 64 7.74 -17.49 -4.38
C LEU A 64 7.89 -16.04 -3.93
N CYS A 65 7.19 -15.60 -2.87
CA CYS A 65 7.35 -14.28 -2.27
C CYS A 65 8.76 -14.03 -1.78
N VAL A 66 9.33 -15.01 -1.05
CA VAL A 66 10.71 -14.91 -0.55
C VAL A 66 11.71 -14.83 -1.71
N LEU A 67 11.58 -15.70 -2.71
CA LEU A 67 12.43 -15.67 -3.89
C LEU A 67 12.30 -14.34 -4.68
N ALA A 68 11.09 -13.86 -4.89
CA ALA A 68 10.84 -12.59 -5.58
C ALA A 68 11.39 -11.40 -4.79
N TYR A 69 11.32 -11.44 -3.46
CA TYR A 69 11.92 -10.42 -2.59
C TYR A 69 13.44 -10.35 -2.76
N PHE A 70 14.13 -11.49 -2.72
CA PHE A 70 15.57 -11.53 -2.95
C PHE A 70 15.95 -11.11 -4.38
N ALA A 71 15.17 -11.50 -5.38
CA ALA A 71 15.37 -11.05 -6.75
C ALA A 71 15.22 -9.52 -6.88
N GLN A 72 14.25 -8.92 -6.18
CA GLN A 72 14.07 -7.47 -6.15
C GLN A 72 15.23 -6.76 -5.43
N LEU A 73 15.70 -7.30 -4.30
CA LEU A 73 16.86 -6.75 -3.58
C LEU A 73 18.11 -6.79 -4.48
N TYR A 74 18.34 -7.90 -5.17
CA TYR A 74 19.46 -8.04 -6.11
C TYR A 74 19.35 -7.04 -7.27
N ALA A 75 18.17 -6.93 -7.89
CA ALA A 75 17.93 -5.95 -8.95
C ALA A 75 18.16 -4.50 -8.46
N GLY A 76 17.73 -4.20 -7.24
CA GLY A 76 17.96 -2.91 -6.58
C GLY A 76 19.46 -2.66 -6.33
N SER A 77 20.20 -3.64 -5.84
CA SER A 77 21.64 -3.49 -5.61
C SER A 77 22.41 -3.24 -6.90
N LEU A 78 22.02 -3.87 -8.01
CA LEU A 78 22.61 -3.59 -9.31
C LEU A 78 22.28 -2.18 -9.82
N LEU A 79 21.02 -1.76 -9.67
CA LEU A 79 20.56 -0.45 -10.15
C LEU A 79 21.26 0.70 -9.39
N PHE A 80 21.45 0.56 -8.07
CA PHE A 80 22.00 1.60 -7.21
C PHE A 80 23.50 1.43 -6.91
N SER A 81 24.19 0.47 -7.54
CA SER A 81 25.60 0.17 -7.27
C SER A 81 26.56 1.35 -7.55
N GLY A 82 26.17 2.30 -8.40
CA GLY A 82 26.97 3.48 -8.73
C GLY A 82 26.50 4.78 -8.06
N VAL A 83 25.52 4.73 -7.15
CA VAL A 83 24.95 5.91 -6.49
C VAL A 83 25.63 6.13 -5.14
N GLU A 84 26.57 7.05 -5.08
CA GLU A 84 27.29 7.39 -3.84
C GLU A 84 26.43 8.19 -2.86
N ASP A 85 25.52 9.05 -3.36
CA ASP A 85 24.60 9.85 -2.54
C ASP A 85 23.19 9.80 -3.11
N LEU A 86 22.24 9.38 -2.26
CA LEU A 86 20.81 9.31 -2.61
C LEU A 86 20.22 10.69 -2.99
N ARG A 87 20.86 11.79 -2.61
CA ARG A 87 20.45 13.15 -2.99
C ARG A 87 20.70 13.45 -4.46
N ASN A 88 21.62 12.74 -5.09
CA ASN A 88 22.00 12.93 -6.48
C ASN A 88 21.29 11.98 -7.46
N ILE A 89 20.34 11.17 -6.97
CA ILE A 89 19.60 10.20 -7.79
C ILE A 89 18.94 10.86 -9.02
N GLN A 90 18.43 12.08 -8.89
CA GLN A 90 17.77 12.79 -9.99
C GLN A 90 18.70 13.09 -11.17
N ASN A 91 20.01 13.20 -10.90
CA ASN A 91 21.02 13.49 -11.93
C ASN A 91 21.75 12.24 -12.42
N THR A 92 21.46 11.06 -11.85
CA THR A 92 22.12 9.81 -12.20
C THR A 92 21.46 9.21 -13.43
N GLN A 93 22.22 8.97 -14.48
CA GLN A 93 21.76 8.22 -15.65
C GLN A 93 21.80 6.73 -15.34
N PHE A 94 20.64 6.13 -15.17
CA PHE A 94 20.51 4.69 -14.97
C PHE A 94 20.45 3.93 -16.31
N ASP A 95 21.02 2.75 -16.36
CA ASP A 95 20.86 1.84 -17.48
C ASP A 95 19.38 1.46 -17.67
N PRO A 96 18.78 1.70 -18.83
CA PRO A 96 17.38 1.38 -19.10
C PRO A 96 17.04 -0.11 -18.88
N LEU A 97 17.99 -1.02 -19.14
CA LEU A 97 17.81 -2.45 -18.90
C LEU A 97 17.71 -2.77 -17.41
N LEU A 98 18.52 -2.12 -16.58
CA LEU A 98 18.46 -2.29 -15.12
C LEU A 98 17.17 -1.71 -14.54
N ILE A 99 16.71 -0.56 -15.05
CA ILE A 99 15.39 0.01 -14.66
C ILE A 99 14.29 -0.98 -15.01
N LEU A 100 14.29 -1.53 -16.21
CA LEU A 100 13.31 -2.52 -16.68
C LEU A 100 13.31 -3.77 -15.78
N PHE A 101 14.49 -4.31 -15.49
CA PHE A 101 14.66 -5.49 -14.66
C PHE A 101 14.15 -5.23 -13.22
N PHE A 102 14.51 -4.10 -12.62
CA PHE A 102 14.03 -3.72 -11.31
C PHE A 102 12.51 -3.51 -11.28
N ALA A 103 11.94 -2.85 -12.27
CA ALA A 103 10.50 -2.63 -12.37
C ALA A 103 9.73 -3.94 -12.53
N PHE A 104 10.27 -4.89 -13.30
CA PHE A 104 9.69 -6.21 -13.49
C PHE A 104 9.69 -7.03 -12.18
N THR A 105 10.83 -7.11 -11.50
CA THR A 105 10.96 -7.83 -10.22
C THR A 105 10.07 -7.20 -9.15
N LYS A 106 10.01 -5.87 -9.06
CA LYS A 106 9.10 -5.14 -8.16
C LYS A 106 7.64 -5.48 -8.43
N GLY A 107 7.22 -5.50 -9.71
CA GLY A 107 5.84 -5.82 -10.08
C GLY A 107 5.44 -7.24 -9.71
N ILE A 108 6.30 -8.22 -10.00
CA ILE A 108 6.06 -9.62 -9.61
C ILE A 108 6.00 -9.76 -8.09
N ASN A 109 6.96 -9.18 -7.37
CA ASN A 109 7.02 -9.24 -5.92
C ASN A 109 5.72 -8.67 -5.30
N THR A 110 5.25 -7.50 -5.76
CA THR A 110 4.01 -6.91 -5.25
C THR A 110 2.81 -7.82 -5.47
N ILE A 111 2.65 -8.40 -6.67
CA ILE A 111 1.52 -9.29 -6.98
C ILE A 111 1.56 -10.54 -6.12
N LEU A 112 2.72 -11.17 -5.97
CA LEU A 112 2.87 -12.39 -5.18
C LEU A 112 2.53 -12.15 -3.71
N TRP A 113 3.01 -11.06 -3.10
CA TRP A 113 2.65 -10.70 -1.73
C TRP A 113 1.18 -10.42 -1.56
N CYS A 114 0.54 -9.71 -2.50
CA CYS A 114 -0.90 -9.49 -2.46
C CYS A 114 -1.68 -10.81 -2.48
N LEU A 115 -1.35 -11.73 -3.41
CA LEU A 115 -2.01 -13.04 -3.51
C LEU A 115 -1.76 -13.90 -2.28
N PHE A 116 -0.55 -13.89 -1.74
CA PHE A 116 -0.18 -14.60 -0.52
C PHE A 116 -1.00 -14.13 0.69
N PHE A 117 -1.07 -12.81 0.92
CA PHE A 117 -1.85 -12.27 2.03
C PHE A 117 -3.36 -12.46 1.85
N ILE A 118 -3.89 -12.39 0.62
CA ILE A 118 -5.28 -12.72 0.34
C ILE A 118 -5.55 -14.20 0.67
N GLY A 119 -4.66 -15.11 0.28
CA GLY A 119 -4.77 -16.54 0.59
C GLY A 119 -4.74 -16.80 2.10
N LEU A 120 -3.79 -16.17 2.82
CA LEU A 120 -3.72 -16.25 4.27
C LEU A 120 -4.99 -15.70 4.95
N ALA A 121 -5.42 -14.51 4.54
CA ALA A 121 -6.63 -13.90 5.07
C ALA A 121 -7.85 -14.79 4.85
N SER A 122 -8.04 -15.31 3.63
CA SER A 122 -9.15 -16.20 3.28
C SER A 122 -9.16 -17.46 4.11
N LYS A 123 -8.00 -17.96 4.54
CA LYS A 123 -7.88 -19.16 5.35
C LYS A 123 -8.09 -18.92 6.84
N PHE A 124 -7.48 -17.87 7.38
CA PHE A 124 -7.44 -17.64 8.84
C PHE A 124 -8.56 -16.74 9.35
N ILE A 125 -9.12 -15.88 8.48
CA ILE A 125 -10.21 -14.98 8.84
C ILE A 125 -11.56 -15.66 8.51
N LEU A 126 -11.88 -16.72 9.24
CA LEU A 126 -13.11 -17.49 9.05
C LEU A 126 -14.28 -16.98 9.91
N SER A 127 -14.00 -16.20 10.95
CA SER A 127 -15.04 -15.74 11.87
C SER A 127 -15.33 -14.25 11.70
N ASP A 128 -16.62 -13.94 11.62
CA ASP A 128 -17.11 -12.56 11.62
C ASP A 128 -17.05 -11.99 13.04
N SER A 129 -15.85 -11.54 13.45
CA SER A 129 -15.66 -10.92 14.77
C SER A 129 -15.92 -9.41 14.72
N ALA A 130 -16.39 -8.85 15.86
CA ALA A 130 -16.61 -7.41 15.99
C ALA A 130 -15.31 -6.60 15.78
N ILE A 131 -14.18 -7.16 16.21
CA ILE A 131 -12.86 -6.56 16.02
C ILE A 131 -12.49 -6.50 14.55
N LEU A 132 -12.72 -7.59 13.80
CA LEU A 132 -12.44 -7.64 12.37
C LEU A 132 -13.29 -6.62 11.60
N ARG A 133 -14.60 -6.55 11.92
CA ARG A 133 -15.49 -5.54 11.32
C ARG A 133 -15.03 -4.13 11.58
N TRP A 134 -14.56 -3.86 12.80
CA TRP A 134 -14.01 -2.56 13.16
C TRP A 134 -12.75 -2.21 12.35
N PHE A 135 -11.80 -3.16 12.18
CA PHE A 135 -10.62 -2.94 11.33
C PHE A 135 -10.98 -2.72 9.86
N VAL A 136 -11.94 -3.48 9.34
CA VAL A 136 -12.43 -3.32 7.95
C VAL A 136 -13.09 -1.94 7.77
N GLU A 137 -13.90 -1.50 8.73
CA GLU A 137 -14.53 -0.17 8.71
C GLU A 137 -13.47 0.96 8.71
N LEU A 138 -12.38 0.78 9.47
CA LEU A 138 -11.30 1.76 9.58
C LEU A 138 -10.32 1.75 8.41
N SER A 139 -10.17 0.64 7.70
CA SER A 139 -9.09 0.44 6.72
C SER A 139 -9.09 1.51 5.63
N TYR A 140 -10.24 1.83 5.05
CA TYR A 140 -10.35 2.82 3.99
C TYR A 140 -10.21 4.26 4.48
N PRO A 141 -10.85 4.69 5.58
CA PRO A 141 -10.59 5.99 6.20
C PRO A 141 -9.12 6.20 6.59
N ILE A 142 -8.48 5.20 7.20
CA ILE A 142 -7.06 5.29 7.55
C ILE A 142 -6.21 5.44 6.29
N TYR A 143 -6.50 4.67 5.23
CA TYR A 143 -5.79 4.79 3.97
C TYR A 143 -5.85 6.22 3.38
N ILE A 144 -6.98 6.91 3.51
CA ILE A 144 -7.11 8.29 3.03
C ILE A 144 -6.38 9.28 3.97
N LEU A 145 -6.48 9.07 5.27
CA LEU A 145 -6.02 10.04 6.27
C LEU A 145 -4.53 9.90 6.63
N HIS A 146 -3.90 8.73 6.44
CA HIS A 146 -2.61 8.41 7.06
C HIS A 146 -1.45 9.29 6.60
N LEU A 147 -1.47 9.76 5.37
CA LEU A 147 -0.31 10.40 4.75
C LEU A 147 0.11 11.68 5.49
N ILE A 148 -0.84 12.57 5.76
CA ILE A 148 -0.55 13.84 6.41
C ILE A 148 -0.05 13.65 7.87
N PRO A 149 -0.75 12.87 8.74
CA PRO A 149 -0.26 12.58 10.07
C PRO A 149 1.12 11.93 10.10
N LEU A 150 1.36 10.94 9.23
CA LEU A 150 2.67 10.27 9.20
C LEU A 150 3.80 11.22 8.82
N LEU A 151 3.58 12.11 7.84
CA LEU A 151 4.58 13.13 7.46
C LEU A 151 4.87 14.09 8.61
N ILE A 152 3.84 14.62 9.27
CA ILE A 152 3.99 15.55 10.40
C ILE A 152 4.73 14.86 11.55
N ILE A 153 4.32 13.66 11.94
CA ILE A 153 4.91 12.90 13.05
C ILE A 153 6.37 12.58 12.73
N SER A 154 6.64 12.05 11.53
CA SER A 154 8.00 11.71 11.11
C SER A 154 8.93 12.93 11.10
N ALA A 155 8.48 14.05 10.55
CA ALA A 155 9.22 15.30 10.56
C ALA A 155 9.48 15.81 11.99
N THR A 156 8.47 15.74 12.86
CA THR A 156 8.59 16.15 14.27
C THR A 156 9.62 15.30 15.02
N LEU A 157 9.53 13.97 14.89
CA LEU A 157 10.49 13.05 15.51
C LEU A 157 11.91 13.25 14.99
N TYR A 158 12.06 13.59 13.71
CA TYR A 158 13.36 13.90 13.12
C TYR A 158 13.96 15.19 13.68
N VAL A 159 13.16 16.26 13.77
CA VAL A 159 13.62 17.60 14.22
C VAL A 159 13.98 17.60 15.71
N TYR A 160 13.15 17.00 16.55
CA TYR A 160 13.36 17.03 18.01
C TYR A 160 14.32 15.96 18.52
N GLY A 161 14.67 14.97 17.72
CA GLY A 161 15.64 13.94 18.05
C GLY A 161 15.17 13.09 19.24
N THR A 162 14.67 11.90 18.99
CA THR A 162 14.15 11.03 20.08
C THR A 162 15.24 10.24 20.78
N GLY A 163 16.48 10.23 20.27
CA GLY A 163 17.54 9.33 20.73
C GLY A 163 17.30 7.84 20.42
N LEU A 164 16.19 7.52 19.75
CA LEU A 164 15.85 6.16 19.35
C LEU A 164 16.58 5.76 18.07
N SER A 165 16.73 4.44 17.87
CA SER A 165 17.21 3.90 16.59
C SER A 165 16.23 4.24 15.45
N GLN A 166 16.68 4.12 14.20
CA GLN A 166 15.82 4.32 13.02
C GLN A 166 14.56 3.43 13.05
N ILE A 167 14.72 2.16 13.46
CA ILE A 167 13.60 1.22 13.61
C ILE A 167 12.65 1.68 14.72
N GLY A 168 13.20 2.21 15.84
CA GLY A 168 12.40 2.74 16.93
C GLY A 168 11.56 3.95 16.49
N ASN A 169 12.17 4.90 15.78
CA ASN A 169 11.47 6.07 15.23
C ASN A 169 10.39 5.67 14.21
N PHE A 170 10.69 4.73 13.33
CA PHE A 170 9.73 4.20 12.37
C PHE A 170 8.53 3.54 13.06
N SER A 171 8.78 2.66 14.04
CA SER A 171 7.72 1.99 14.80
C SER A 171 6.86 3.00 15.57
N LEU A 172 7.48 3.98 16.21
CA LEU A 172 6.78 5.04 16.94
C LEU A 172 5.90 5.88 16.00
N THR A 173 6.42 6.23 14.82
CA THR A 173 5.67 6.96 13.77
C THR A 173 4.41 6.20 13.36
N ILE A 174 4.52 4.88 13.13
CA ILE A 174 3.37 4.06 12.75
C ILE A 174 2.34 4.01 13.87
N ILE A 175 2.76 3.77 15.12
CA ILE A 175 1.84 3.65 16.25
C ILE A 175 1.10 4.95 16.50
N ILE A 176 1.83 6.07 16.60
CA ILE A 176 1.21 7.39 16.81
C ILE A 176 0.35 7.75 15.61
N GLY A 177 0.82 7.53 14.38
CA GLY A 177 0.07 7.78 13.16
C GLY A 177 -1.24 7.01 13.11
N PHE A 178 -1.25 5.74 13.48
CA PHE A 178 -2.46 4.94 13.59
C PHE A 178 -3.45 5.53 14.61
N ILE A 179 -2.98 5.85 15.82
CA ILE A 179 -3.82 6.45 16.87
C ILE A 179 -4.42 7.78 16.39
N VAL A 180 -3.63 8.64 15.76
CA VAL A 180 -4.09 9.92 15.23
C VAL A 180 -5.14 9.70 14.13
N CYS A 181 -4.91 8.78 13.19
CA CYS A 181 -5.86 8.47 12.12
C CYS A 181 -7.19 7.93 12.66
N VAL A 182 -7.15 7.06 13.67
CA VAL A 182 -8.36 6.55 14.34
C VAL A 182 -9.14 7.70 14.99
N ASN A 183 -8.46 8.61 15.70
CA ASN A 183 -9.11 9.76 16.29
C ASN A 183 -9.73 10.70 15.23
N LEU A 184 -8.98 10.99 14.15
CA LEU A 184 -9.49 11.80 13.04
C LEU A 184 -10.71 11.15 12.38
N TYR A 185 -10.72 9.84 12.22
CA TYR A 185 -11.89 9.11 11.73
C TYR A 185 -13.11 9.34 12.62
N TYR A 186 -12.98 9.16 13.93
CA TYR A 186 -14.10 9.34 14.87
C TYR A 186 -14.59 10.79 14.92
N ILE A 187 -13.69 11.77 14.90
CA ILE A 187 -14.05 13.20 15.02
C ILE A 187 -14.66 13.72 13.71
N PHE A 188 -14.00 13.45 12.56
CA PHE A 188 -14.34 14.13 11.31
C PHE A 188 -15.16 13.28 10.34
N ILE A 189 -15.16 11.94 10.47
CA ILE A 189 -15.80 11.07 9.48
C ILE A 189 -17.00 10.34 10.05
N LYS A 190 -16.84 9.59 11.12
CA LYS A 190 -17.85 8.64 11.60
C LYS A 190 -19.24 9.25 11.81
N PHE A 191 -19.31 10.42 12.38
CA PHE A 191 -20.58 11.10 12.73
C PHE A 191 -20.97 12.21 11.77
N THR A 192 -20.30 12.32 10.62
CA THR A 192 -20.53 13.36 9.63
C THR A 192 -21.07 12.78 8.31
N PRO A 193 -21.62 13.61 7.41
CA PRO A 193 -22.01 13.17 6.07
C PRO A 193 -20.85 12.61 5.23
N LEU A 194 -19.59 12.92 5.56
CA LEU A 194 -18.42 12.33 4.91
C LEU A 194 -18.41 10.82 5.01
N ASN A 195 -19.00 10.24 6.05
CA ASN A 195 -19.13 8.80 6.20
C ASN A 195 -19.97 8.15 5.08
N TRP A 196 -20.91 8.91 4.50
CA TRP A 196 -21.71 8.43 3.37
C TRP A 196 -20.84 8.21 2.12
N LEU A 197 -19.90 9.11 1.92
CA LEU A 197 -18.97 9.03 0.76
C LEU A 197 -17.95 7.92 0.93
N ILE A 198 -17.48 7.72 2.16
CA ILE A 198 -16.35 6.83 2.46
C ILE A 198 -16.83 5.39 2.69
N ASN A 199 -17.80 5.17 3.55
CA ASN A 199 -18.28 3.84 3.96
C ASN A 199 -19.64 3.46 3.35
N GLY A 200 -20.27 4.38 2.61
CA GLY A 200 -21.57 4.22 2.02
C GLY A 200 -22.71 4.57 2.98
N TYR A 201 -23.82 5.02 2.39
CA TYR A 201 -24.99 5.54 3.12
C TYR A 201 -25.58 4.54 4.11
N HIS A 202 -25.72 3.29 3.73
CA HIS A 202 -26.34 2.25 4.58
C HIS A 202 -25.52 1.87 5.81
N LYS A 203 -24.21 2.09 5.79
CA LYS A 203 -23.28 1.83 6.90
C LYS A 203 -23.05 3.08 7.78
N SER A 204 -23.58 4.22 7.37
CA SER A 204 -23.41 5.47 8.10
C SER A 204 -24.32 5.55 9.32
N PHE A 205 -23.80 6.11 10.43
CA PHE A 205 -24.58 6.42 11.63
C PHE A 205 -25.66 7.46 11.35
N LEU A 206 -25.39 8.45 10.51
CA LEU A 206 -26.33 9.48 10.06
C LEU A 206 -27.11 8.99 8.84
N GLN A 207 -28.32 8.49 9.04
CA GLN A 207 -29.26 8.18 7.96
C GLN A 207 -30.38 9.21 7.97
N LEU A 208 -30.51 9.98 6.90
CA LEU A 208 -31.65 10.87 6.70
C LEU A 208 -32.89 10.00 6.42
N LYS A 209 -33.83 9.96 7.36
CA LYS A 209 -35.14 9.33 7.12
C LYS A 209 -35.93 10.21 6.15
N PHE A 210 -35.80 9.95 4.85
CA PHE A 210 -36.78 10.46 3.89
C PHE A 210 -38.10 9.72 4.15
N LYS A 211 -39.11 10.41 4.72
CA LYS A 211 -40.48 9.92 4.68
C LYS A 211 -40.89 9.87 3.20
N ARG A 212 -41.07 8.66 2.69
CA ARG A 212 -41.80 8.43 1.45
C ARG A 212 -43.29 8.55 1.73
#